data_e704f8bf8454b741850a3d33b90cfa0d
#
_entry.id   e704f8bf8454b741850a3d33b90cfa0d
#
_cell.length_a   1.000
_cell.length_b   1.000
_cell.length_c   1.000
_cell.angle_alpha   90.00
_cell.angle_beta   90.00
_cell.angle_gamma   90.00
#
_symmetry.space_group_name_H-M   'P 1'
#
loop_
_entity.id
_entity.type
_entity.pdbx_description
1 polymer ?
#
loop_
_entity_poly.entity_id
_entity_poly.type
_entity_poly.pdbx_seq_one_letter_code
_entity_poly.pdbx_strand_id
1 'polypeptide(L)'
;MHIAFQKNAWDESAVTHAYTYRFPYTNRFIQHEDAIENGANPEMADGFDYLSIMSREAFPIGTRITTRCSFSGNAAPLLIFSDALDLCEDGVYRYGNYFEVVLYKSGLNVWRLWRGADGKVTWHKRPGVAFPVEENAVHTLSTEVKENYLDITLDQMCVSLRAEDLFPAFHLGITGCEGPCLFYDMEIE
;
A
#
# COMPACT_ATOMS: atom_id res chain seq x y z
N MET A 1 6.85 -7.98 -12.62
CA MET A 1 6.08 -6.84 -13.19
C MET A 1 6.70 -5.54 -12.72
N HIS A 2 6.96 -4.60 -13.62
CA HIS A 2 7.51 -3.28 -13.27
C HIS A 2 6.66 -2.17 -13.91
N ILE A 3 6.26 -1.17 -13.13
CA ILE A 3 5.45 -0.03 -13.55
C ILE A 3 6.14 1.24 -13.05
N ALA A 4 6.68 2.05 -13.97
CA ALA A 4 7.15 3.39 -13.67
C ALA A 4 5.99 4.38 -13.87
N PHE A 5 5.67 5.17 -12.86
CA PHE A 5 4.54 6.10 -12.89
C PHE A 5 4.82 7.39 -13.66
N GLN A 6 5.49 7.26 -14.80
CA GLN A 6 5.72 8.36 -15.72
C GLN A 6 4.44 8.71 -16.49
N LYS A 7 4.18 9.97 -16.63
CA LYS A 7 2.99 10.48 -17.32
C LYS A 7 2.87 9.93 -18.75
N ASN A 8 1.72 9.32 -19.05
CA ASN A 8 1.41 8.67 -20.32
C ASN A 8 2.29 7.45 -20.69
N ALA A 9 3.09 6.92 -19.75
CA ALA A 9 4.00 5.80 -20.02
C ALA A 9 3.58 4.48 -19.34
N TRP A 10 2.70 4.53 -18.35
CA TRP A 10 2.17 3.33 -17.70
C TRP A 10 0.72 3.09 -18.08
N ASP A 11 0.33 1.84 -18.08
CA ASP A 11 -1.03 1.42 -18.37
C ASP A 11 -1.66 0.67 -17.18
N GLU A 12 -2.98 0.60 -17.19
CA GLU A 12 -3.77 -0.05 -16.15
C GLU A 12 -4.10 -1.52 -16.50
N SER A 13 -3.40 -2.15 -17.44
CA SER A 13 -3.69 -3.53 -17.86
C SER A 13 -3.37 -4.54 -16.77
N ALA A 14 -2.25 -4.37 -16.07
CA ALA A 14 -1.79 -5.25 -14.98
C ALA A 14 -2.22 -4.79 -13.59
N VAL A 15 -2.64 -3.53 -13.45
CA VAL A 15 -3.03 -2.92 -12.17
C VAL A 15 -4.36 -2.21 -12.29
N THR A 16 -4.93 -1.84 -11.16
CA THR A 16 -6.16 -1.05 -11.10
C THR A 16 -6.17 -0.15 -9.88
N HIS A 17 -6.88 0.95 -9.99
CA HIS A 17 -7.29 1.71 -8.81
C HIS A 17 -8.21 0.83 -7.97
N ALA A 18 -7.92 0.75 -6.69
CA ALA A 18 -8.71 -0.03 -5.75
C ALA A 18 -8.88 0.73 -4.43
N TYR A 19 -9.91 0.38 -3.72
CA TYR A 19 -10.33 1.11 -2.53
C TYR A 19 -10.62 0.14 -1.39
N THR A 20 -10.46 0.62 -0.18
CA THR A 20 -10.89 -0.15 0.99
C THR A 20 -12.40 -0.06 1.15
N TYR A 21 -13.02 -1.08 1.72
CA TYR A 21 -14.42 -1.02 2.15
C TYR A 21 -14.69 -0.03 3.30
N ARG A 22 -13.63 0.53 3.86
CA ARG A 22 -13.70 1.48 4.98
C ARG A 22 -14.29 2.83 4.56
N PHE A 23 -13.98 3.28 3.34
CA PHE A 23 -14.35 4.60 2.87
C PHE A 23 -15.18 4.52 1.58
N PRO A 24 -16.20 5.36 1.43
CA PRO A 24 -17.02 5.40 0.21
C PRO A 24 -16.35 6.12 -0.97
N TYR A 25 -15.16 6.70 -0.75
CA TYR A 25 -14.50 7.56 -1.72
C TYR A 25 -13.84 6.75 -2.83
N THR A 26 -13.83 7.32 -4.03
CA THR A 26 -13.31 6.70 -5.25
C THR A 26 -12.47 7.70 -6.06
N ASN A 27 -11.70 8.55 -5.38
CA ASN A 27 -10.80 9.48 -6.02
C ASN A 27 -9.67 8.74 -6.76
N ARG A 28 -8.90 9.44 -7.58
CA ARG A 28 -7.76 8.90 -8.30
C ARG A 28 -6.50 9.60 -7.87
N PHE A 29 -5.37 8.94 -8.04
CA PHE A 29 -4.06 9.57 -7.88
C PHE A 29 -3.92 10.77 -8.82
N ILE A 30 -3.25 11.79 -8.33
CA ILE A 30 -2.82 12.96 -9.12
C ILE A 30 -1.57 12.54 -9.89
N GLN A 31 -1.60 12.64 -11.22
CA GLN A 31 -0.46 12.30 -12.06
C GLN A 31 0.49 13.50 -12.17
N HIS A 32 1.73 13.31 -11.77
CA HIS A 32 2.87 14.19 -12.04
C HIS A 32 3.67 13.68 -13.26
N GLU A 33 4.77 14.36 -13.63
CA GLU A 33 5.60 13.93 -14.78
C GLU A 33 6.22 12.55 -14.56
N ASP A 34 6.71 12.26 -13.35
CA ASP A 34 7.48 11.05 -13.02
C ASP A 34 6.95 10.30 -11.78
N ALA A 35 5.78 10.69 -11.28
CA ALA A 35 5.19 10.12 -10.08
C ALA A 35 3.66 10.21 -10.09
N ILE A 36 3.04 9.47 -9.18
CA ILE A 36 1.64 9.63 -8.78
C ILE A 36 1.57 10.05 -7.31
N GLU A 37 0.56 10.83 -6.94
CA GLU A 37 0.34 11.35 -5.58
C GLU A 37 -1.08 11.06 -5.12
N ASN A 38 -1.24 10.60 -3.87
CA ASN A 38 -2.56 10.53 -3.26
C ASN A 38 -3.06 11.96 -2.94
N GLY A 39 -4.21 12.32 -3.49
CA GLY A 39 -4.82 13.64 -3.32
C GLY A 39 -5.42 13.84 -1.93
N ALA A 40 -5.56 15.11 -1.53
CA ALA A 40 -6.37 15.48 -0.39
C ALA A 40 -7.84 15.13 -0.65
N ASN A 41 -8.51 14.55 0.34
CA ASN A 41 -9.95 14.29 0.29
C ASN A 41 -10.70 15.43 1.00
N PRO A 42 -11.42 16.28 0.27
CA PRO A 42 -12.15 17.40 0.87
C PRO A 42 -13.32 16.97 1.77
N GLU A 43 -13.75 15.72 1.67
CA GLU A 43 -14.84 15.17 2.50
C GLU A 43 -14.35 14.59 3.83
N MET A 44 -13.03 14.50 4.02
CA MET A 44 -12.40 14.08 5.27
C MET A 44 -11.70 15.28 5.92
N ALA A 45 -12.11 15.66 7.12
CA ALA A 45 -11.64 16.86 7.81
C ALA A 45 -10.12 16.97 8.00
N ASP A 46 -9.40 15.83 8.05
CA ASP A 46 -7.95 15.75 8.16
C ASP A 46 -7.37 14.73 7.16
N GLY A 47 -8.11 14.48 6.03
CA GLY A 47 -7.91 13.28 5.27
C GLY A 47 -7.24 13.48 3.94
N PHE A 48 -6.29 12.59 3.71
CA PHE A 48 -5.88 12.18 2.39
C PHE A 48 -6.58 10.87 2.07
N ASP A 49 -6.93 10.69 0.80
CA ASP A 49 -7.58 9.47 0.36
C ASP A 49 -6.69 8.25 0.63
N TYR A 50 -7.33 7.23 1.18
CA TYR A 50 -6.78 5.90 1.27
C TYR A 50 -6.97 5.20 -0.08
N LEU A 51 -6.20 5.66 -1.04
CA LEU A 51 -6.29 5.34 -2.45
C LEU A 51 -5.15 4.41 -2.82
N SER A 52 -5.46 3.33 -3.52
CA SER A 52 -4.49 2.29 -3.84
C SER A 52 -4.39 2.04 -5.34
N ILE A 53 -3.20 1.66 -5.79
CA ILE A 53 -2.98 0.92 -7.03
C ILE A 53 -2.70 -0.52 -6.64
N MET A 54 -3.51 -1.45 -7.12
CA MET A 54 -3.42 -2.88 -6.80
C MET A 54 -3.18 -3.71 -8.04
N SER A 55 -2.40 -4.78 -7.91
CA SER A 55 -2.24 -5.79 -8.95
C SER A 55 -3.57 -6.48 -9.23
N ARG A 56 -3.90 -6.69 -10.52
CA ARG A 56 -5.09 -7.47 -10.91
C ARG A 56 -4.91 -8.96 -10.64
N GLU A 57 -3.69 -9.45 -10.76
CA GLU A 57 -3.35 -10.84 -10.44
C GLU A 57 -2.96 -10.97 -8.97
N ALA A 58 -3.25 -12.13 -8.40
CA ALA A 58 -2.77 -12.52 -7.08
C ALA A 58 -1.41 -13.23 -7.21
N PHE A 59 -0.51 -12.96 -6.30
CA PHE A 59 0.85 -13.49 -6.26
C PHE A 59 1.03 -14.39 -5.03
N PRO A 60 1.79 -15.48 -5.15
CA PRO A 60 1.99 -16.42 -4.04
C PRO A 60 2.95 -15.88 -2.98
N ILE A 61 3.02 -16.57 -1.85
CA ILE A 61 4.12 -16.42 -0.88
C ILE A 61 5.46 -16.60 -1.60
N GLY A 62 6.46 -15.84 -1.22
CA GLY A 62 7.75 -15.72 -1.88
C GLY A 62 7.87 -14.53 -2.84
N THR A 63 6.74 -13.89 -3.16
CA THR A 63 6.73 -12.70 -4.00
C THR A 63 7.17 -11.47 -3.22
N ARG A 64 7.92 -10.60 -3.88
CA ARG A 64 8.37 -9.31 -3.37
C ARG A 64 7.66 -8.17 -4.09
N ILE A 65 7.23 -7.17 -3.34
CA ILE A 65 6.80 -5.88 -3.87
C ILE A 65 7.78 -4.80 -3.45
N THR A 66 8.15 -3.93 -4.38
CA THR A 66 9.05 -2.79 -4.16
C THR A 66 8.44 -1.53 -4.74
N THR A 67 8.62 -0.39 -4.07
CA THR A 67 8.25 0.94 -4.57
C THR A 67 9.30 1.96 -4.16
N ARG A 68 9.56 2.93 -5.04
CA ARG A 68 10.22 4.18 -4.64
C ARG A 68 9.14 5.19 -4.31
N CYS A 69 9.25 5.79 -3.13
CA CYS A 69 8.27 6.73 -2.63
C CYS A 69 8.92 7.87 -1.84
N SER A 70 8.20 8.96 -1.70
CA SER A 70 8.55 10.04 -0.77
C SER A 70 7.30 10.57 -0.09
N PHE A 71 7.48 11.23 1.06
CA PHE A 71 6.38 11.73 1.87
C PHE A 71 6.81 12.97 2.67
N SER A 72 5.84 13.70 3.19
CA SER A 72 6.09 14.84 4.07
C SER A 72 5.13 14.87 5.26
N GLY A 73 5.56 15.46 6.36
CA GLY A 73 4.73 15.66 7.55
C GLY A 73 4.31 14.36 8.22
N ASN A 74 3.00 14.10 8.28
CA ASN A 74 2.44 12.87 8.84
C ASN A 74 2.07 11.84 7.77
N ALA A 75 2.35 12.16 6.50
CA ALA A 75 2.06 11.25 5.41
C ALA A 75 2.77 9.91 5.56
N ALA A 76 2.11 8.86 5.13
CA ALA A 76 2.58 7.49 5.25
C ALA A 76 2.34 6.72 3.95
N PRO A 77 3.38 6.46 3.15
CA PRO A 77 3.30 5.48 2.07
C PRO A 77 3.24 4.06 2.62
N LEU A 78 2.44 3.22 1.98
CA LEU A 78 2.16 1.85 2.42
C LEU A 78 2.32 0.86 1.27
N LEU A 79 2.73 -0.37 1.63
CA LEU A 79 2.56 -1.55 0.80
C LEU A 79 1.36 -2.36 1.31
N ILE A 80 0.47 -2.78 0.42
CA ILE A 80 -0.76 -3.52 0.73
C ILE A 80 -0.66 -4.96 0.22
N PHE A 81 -1.12 -5.89 1.05
CA PHE A 81 -1.19 -7.33 0.78
C PHE A 81 -2.62 -7.80 1.08
N SER A 82 -3.45 -7.93 0.05
CA SER A 82 -4.87 -8.26 0.22
C SER A 82 -5.21 -9.66 -0.25
N ASP A 83 -6.10 -10.35 0.48
CA ASP A 83 -6.60 -11.69 0.14
C ASP A 83 -7.56 -11.70 -1.06
N ALA A 84 -8.15 -10.55 -1.38
CA ALA A 84 -9.12 -10.44 -2.45
C ALA A 84 -9.07 -9.06 -3.13
N LEU A 85 -9.50 -9.03 -4.38
CA LEU A 85 -9.74 -7.81 -5.16
C LEU A 85 -11.06 -7.98 -5.92
N ASP A 86 -12.12 -7.41 -5.36
CA ASP A 86 -13.48 -7.59 -5.84
C ASP A 86 -13.92 -6.43 -6.73
N LEU A 87 -14.45 -6.73 -7.91
CA LEU A 87 -15.18 -5.76 -8.71
C LEU A 87 -16.62 -5.66 -8.18
N CYS A 88 -16.95 -4.54 -7.54
CA CYS A 88 -18.25 -4.30 -6.96
C CYS A 88 -19.30 -3.86 -8.02
N GLU A 89 -20.58 -3.89 -7.64
CA GLU A 89 -21.72 -3.52 -8.54
C GLU A 89 -21.63 -2.07 -9.06
N ASP A 90 -20.96 -1.19 -8.32
CA ASP A 90 -20.69 0.20 -8.71
C ASP A 90 -19.54 0.34 -9.74
N GLY A 91 -18.96 -0.77 -10.19
CA GLY A 91 -17.84 -0.79 -11.13
C GLY A 91 -16.48 -0.46 -10.48
N VAL A 92 -16.42 -0.39 -9.17
CA VAL A 92 -15.22 -0.04 -8.41
C VAL A 92 -14.57 -1.31 -7.83
N TYR A 93 -13.25 -1.40 -7.94
CA TYR A 93 -12.51 -2.46 -7.28
C TYR A 93 -12.33 -2.15 -5.79
N ARG A 94 -12.61 -3.14 -4.94
CA ARG A 94 -12.33 -3.08 -3.51
C ARG A 94 -11.54 -4.29 -3.06
N TYR A 95 -10.56 -4.06 -2.19
CA TYR A 95 -9.77 -5.13 -1.65
C TYR A 95 -10.29 -5.58 -0.27
N GLY A 96 -10.12 -6.89 0.00
CA GLY A 96 -10.69 -7.60 1.14
C GLY A 96 -9.97 -7.38 2.46
N ASN A 97 -9.66 -8.48 3.14
CA ASN A 97 -8.78 -8.43 4.30
C ASN A 97 -7.34 -8.18 3.84
N TYR A 98 -6.55 -7.47 4.62
CA TYR A 98 -5.21 -7.12 4.18
C TYR A 98 -4.24 -6.89 5.33
N PHE A 99 -2.97 -7.01 4.99
CA PHE A 99 -1.86 -6.47 5.74
C PHE A 99 -1.38 -5.20 5.06
N GLU A 100 -0.86 -4.29 5.86
CA GLU A 100 -0.16 -3.10 5.36
C GLU A 100 1.17 -2.93 6.06
N VAL A 101 2.20 -2.65 5.28
CA VAL A 101 3.50 -2.20 5.76
C VAL A 101 3.53 -0.70 5.58
N VAL A 102 3.57 0.02 6.68
CA VAL A 102 3.45 1.48 6.74
C VAL A 102 4.81 2.08 7.01
N LEU A 103 5.28 2.92 6.10
CA LEU A 103 6.44 3.78 6.32
C LEU A 103 5.97 5.13 6.86
N TYR A 104 6.59 5.62 7.92
CA TYR A 104 6.31 6.93 8.50
C TYR A 104 7.57 7.55 9.10
N LYS A 105 7.57 8.82 9.39
CA LYS A 105 8.76 9.59 9.84
C LYS A 105 9.50 9.03 11.05
N SER A 106 8.88 8.15 11.82
CA SER A 106 9.48 7.55 13.01
C SER A 106 9.62 6.03 12.91
N GLY A 107 9.56 5.45 11.71
CA GLY A 107 9.86 4.04 11.46
C GLY A 107 8.91 3.30 10.56
N LEU A 108 8.79 2.00 10.83
CA LEU A 108 7.91 1.06 10.13
C LEU A 108 6.90 0.45 11.08
N ASN A 109 5.66 0.35 10.64
CA ASN A 109 4.61 -0.42 11.31
C ASN A 109 4.04 -1.46 10.36
N VAL A 110 3.54 -2.56 10.93
CA VAL A 110 2.70 -3.51 10.22
C VAL A 110 1.33 -3.51 10.88
N TRP A 111 0.28 -3.41 10.08
CA TRP A 111 -1.10 -3.52 10.52
C TRP A 111 -1.79 -4.66 9.78
N ARG A 112 -2.72 -5.28 10.47
CA ARG A 112 -3.65 -6.24 9.88
C ARG A 112 -5.06 -5.69 10.00
N LEU A 113 -5.75 -5.67 8.87
CA LEU A 113 -7.16 -5.30 8.81
C LEU A 113 -7.98 -6.53 8.43
N TRP A 114 -9.00 -6.76 9.22
CA TRP A 114 -9.88 -7.89 9.04
C TRP A 114 -11.33 -7.46 9.06
N ARG A 115 -12.07 -7.88 8.05
CA ARG A 115 -13.51 -7.63 7.97
C ARG A 115 -14.24 -8.87 8.44
N GLY A 116 -14.98 -8.74 9.55
CA GLY A 116 -15.83 -9.82 10.06
C GLY A 116 -17.04 -10.09 9.17
N ALA A 117 -17.71 -11.21 9.42
CA ALA A 117 -18.94 -11.57 8.70
C ALA A 117 -20.08 -10.54 8.91
N ASP A 118 -20.03 -9.76 9.97
CA ASP A 118 -20.93 -8.64 10.28
C ASP A 118 -20.56 -7.33 9.54
N GLY A 119 -19.53 -7.36 8.69
CA GLY A 119 -19.04 -6.22 7.93
C GLY A 119 -18.14 -5.27 8.74
N LYS A 120 -17.94 -5.51 10.04
CA LYS A 120 -17.08 -4.67 10.86
C LYS A 120 -15.62 -4.93 10.57
N VAL A 121 -14.86 -3.86 10.47
CA VAL A 121 -13.40 -3.90 10.30
C VAL A 121 -12.75 -3.87 11.68
N THR A 122 -11.85 -4.81 11.92
CA THR A 122 -10.99 -4.84 13.10
C THR A 122 -9.55 -4.54 12.69
N TRP A 123 -8.86 -3.78 13.53
CA TRP A 123 -7.51 -3.30 13.29
C TRP A 123 -6.58 -3.88 14.35
N HIS A 124 -5.52 -4.51 13.90
CA HIS A 124 -4.51 -5.06 14.79
C HIS A 124 -3.14 -4.56 14.39
N LYS A 125 -2.57 -3.70 15.24
CA LYS A 125 -1.17 -3.31 15.10
C LYS A 125 -0.29 -4.52 15.40
N ARG A 126 0.58 -4.85 14.48
CA ARG A 126 1.63 -5.85 14.65
C ARG A 126 2.93 -5.16 15.11
N PRO A 127 3.97 -5.93 15.44
CA PRO A 127 5.26 -5.33 15.75
C PRO A 127 5.71 -4.35 14.66
N GLY A 128 6.36 -3.28 15.09
CA GLY A 128 7.00 -2.29 14.23
C GLY A 128 8.40 -2.00 14.74
N VAL A 129 9.15 -1.21 13.99
CA VAL A 129 10.50 -0.78 14.33
C VAL A 129 10.57 0.74 14.30
N ALA A 130 11.05 1.32 15.38
CA ALA A 130 11.18 2.77 15.52
C ALA A 130 12.61 3.22 15.13
N PHE A 131 12.70 4.13 14.20
CA PHE A 131 13.92 4.83 13.77
C PHE A 131 13.53 6.08 13.01
N PRO A 132 14.37 7.12 12.96
CA PRO A 132 14.07 8.31 12.19
C PRO A 132 14.16 8.01 10.69
N VAL A 133 13.17 8.49 9.93
CA VAL A 133 13.14 8.44 8.47
C VAL A 133 13.16 9.87 7.94
N GLU A 134 13.96 10.13 6.93
CA GLU A 134 14.10 11.46 6.36
C GLU A 134 12.87 11.83 5.53
N GLU A 135 12.21 12.93 5.89
CA GLU A 135 11.08 13.47 5.14
C GLU A 135 11.56 14.13 3.83
N ASN A 136 10.76 14.09 2.79
CA ASN A 136 11.02 14.63 1.46
C ASN A 136 12.21 13.97 0.71
N ALA A 137 12.82 12.94 1.26
CA ALA A 137 13.76 12.09 0.55
C ALA A 137 13.01 10.99 -0.22
N VAL A 138 13.61 10.50 -1.30
CA VAL A 138 13.11 9.33 -2.01
C VAL A 138 13.65 8.08 -1.33
N HIS A 139 12.73 7.23 -0.86
CA HIS A 139 13.03 5.97 -0.22
C HIS A 139 12.64 4.81 -1.12
N THR A 140 13.37 3.71 -1.01
CA THR A 140 12.99 2.42 -1.60
C THR A 140 12.44 1.53 -0.50
N LEU A 141 11.14 1.28 -0.54
CA LEU A 141 10.44 0.39 0.37
C LEU A 141 10.11 -0.92 -0.34
N SER A 142 10.54 -2.03 0.24
CA SER A 142 10.31 -3.36 -0.32
C SER A 142 9.83 -4.31 0.77
N THR A 143 8.97 -5.25 0.40
CA THR A 143 8.55 -6.34 1.29
C THR A 143 8.43 -7.64 0.53
N GLU A 144 9.11 -8.66 1.00
CA GLU A 144 8.93 -10.05 0.56
C GLU A 144 8.07 -10.81 1.57
N VAL A 145 7.02 -11.44 1.09
CA VAL A 145 6.12 -12.25 1.92
C VAL A 145 6.68 -13.65 2.05
N LYS A 146 7.06 -14.05 3.27
CA LYS A 146 7.46 -15.41 3.61
C LYS A 146 6.31 -16.14 4.31
N GLU A 147 6.46 -17.45 4.54
CA GLU A 147 5.41 -18.27 5.16
C GLU A 147 4.90 -17.70 6.51
N ASN A 148 5.79 -17.18 7.36
CA ASN A 148 5.45 -16.65 8.69
C ASN A 148 6.13 -15.31 8.99
N TYR A 149 6.65 -14.63 7.97
CA TYR A 149 7.42 -13.39 8.09
C TYR A 149 7.13 -12.44 6.95
N LEU A 150 7.28 -11.16 7.24
CA LEU A 150 7.45 -10.11 6.26
C LEU A 150 8.90 -9.63 6.34
N ASP A 151 9.68 -9.88 5.29
CA ASP A 151 11.03 -9.34 5.18
C ASP A 151 10.93 -7.96 4.51
N ILE A 152 11.09 -6.92 5.32
CA ILE A 152 10.91 -5.53 4.92
C ILE A 152 12.28 -4.89 4.75
N THR A 153 12.50 -4.25 3.62
CA THR A 153 13.70 -3.47 3.36
C THR A 153 13.32 -2.01 3.13
N LEU A 154 13.95 -1.11 3.85
CA LEU A 154 13.90 0.33 3.59
C LEU A 154 15.31 0.80 3.28
N ASP A 155 15.56 1.20 2.05
CA ASP A 155 16.87 1.58 1.54
C ASP A 155 17.93 0.46 1.80
N GLN A 156 18.78 0.63 2.79
CA GLN A 156 19.80 -0.35 3.15
C GLN A 156 19.46 -1.12 4.44
N MET A 157 18.36 -0.78 5.10
CA MET A 157 17.96 -1.42 6.35
C MET A 157 17.00 -2.57 6.08
N CYS A 158 17.27 -3.74 6.64
CA CYS A 158 16.41 -4.92 6.53
C CYS A 158 15.86 -5.29 7.91
N VAL A 159 14.57 -5.62 7.95
CA VAL A 159 13.86 -6.05 9.15
C VAL A 159 12.96 -7.23 8.81
N SER A 160 13.04 -8.31 9.58
CA SER A 160 12.09 -9.42 9.49
C SER A 160 11.08 -9.32 10.63
N LEU A 161 9.82 -9.16 10.27
CA LEU A 161 8.72 -9.11 11.23
C LEU A 161 7.87 -10.36 11.12
N ARG A 162 7.64 -11.03 12.25
CA ARG A 162 6.75 -12.20 12.30
C ARG A 162 5.32 -11.78 12.01
N ALA A 163 4.73 -12.42 11.02
CA ALA A 163 3.34 -12.26 10.65
C ALA A 163 2.68 -13.63 10.58
N GLU A 164 1.79 -13.89 11.52
CA GLU A 164 0.95 -15.09 11.54
C GLU A 164 -0.31 -14.82 10.71
N ASP A 165 -0.96 -15.86 10.25
CA ASP A 165 -2.20 -15.80 9.47
C ASP A 165 -2.05 -15.07 8.12
N LEU A 166 -0.90 -15.20 7.48
CA LEU A 166 -0.70 -14.73 6.12
C LEU A 166 -1.52 -15.58 5.14
N PHE A 167 -2.03 -14.93 4.10
CA PHE A 167 -2.76 -15.62 3.04
C PHE A 167 -1.80 -16.39 2.13
N PRO A 168 -2.25 -17.44 1.43
CA PRO A 168 -1.40 -18.20 0.49
C PRO A 168 -1.08 -17.42 -0.78
N ALA A 169 -1.90 -16.42 -1.12
CA ALA A 169 -1.72 -15.53 -2.26
C ALA A 169 -2.27 -14.13 -1.93
N PHE A 170 -1.72 -13.13 -2.60
CA PHE A 170 -2.04 -11.72 -2.35
C PHE A 170 -2.20 -10.94 -3.65
N HIS A 171 -3.18 -10.05 -3.69
CA HIS A 171 -3.13 -8.87 -4.52
C HIS A 171 -2.21 -7.85 -3.84
N LEU A 172 -1.22 -7.37 -4.57
CA LEU A 172 -0.17 -6.49 -4.06
C LEU A 172 -0.39 -5.07 -4.55
N GLY A 173 -0.08 -4.09 -3.71
CA GLY A 173 -0.26 -2.71 -4.11
C GLY A 173 0.42 -1.69 -3.22
N ILE A 174 0.24 -0.45 -3.63
CA ILE A 174 0.72 0.75 -2.94
C ILE A 174 -0.45 1.62 -2.53
N THR A 175 -0.32 2.32 -1.42
CA THR A 175 -1.32 3.26 -0.88
C THR A 175 -0.61 4.42 -0.20
N GLY A 176 -1.18 5.62 -0.30
CA GLY A 176 -0.78 6.76 0.52
C GLY A 176 -1.89 7.12 1.50
N CYS A 177 -1.54 7.55 2.71
CA CYS A 177 -2.49 8.06 3.70
C CYS A 177 -1.91 9.17 4.58
N GLU A 178 -2.78 9.86 5.30
CA GLU A 178 -2.48 10.87 6.33
C GLU A 178 -1.66 12.08 5.85
N GLY A 179 -1.46 12.23 4.55
CA GLY A 179 -0.73 13.31 3.94
C GLY A 179 -0.26 12.98 2.52
N PRO A 180 0.43 13.89 1.83
CA PRO A 180 0.88 13.68 0.47
C PRO A 180 2.02 12.66 0.40
N CYS A 181 1.77 11.57 -0.30
CA CYS A 181 2.74 10.54 -0.65
C CYS A 181 2.94 10.54 -2.17
N LEU A 182 4.18 10.60 -2.61
CA LEU A 182 4.56 10.42 -4.01
C LEU A 182 5.07 9.00 -4.20
N PHE A 183 4.62 8.34 -5.27
CA PHE A 183 5.11 7.04 -5.73
C PHE A 183 5.67 7.19 -7.14
N TYR A 184 6.89 6.72 -7.35
CA TYR A 184 7.62 6.84 -8.61
C TYR A 184 7.50 5.56 -9.45
N ASP A 185 7.41 4.41 -8.80
CA ASP A 185 7.25 3.10 -9.43
C ASP A 185 6.63 2.08 -8.48
N MET A 186 6.29 0.93 -9.06
CA MET A 186 5.93 -0.29 -8.35
C MET A 186 6.49 -1.49 -9.11
N GLU A 187 7.20 -2.37 -8.40
CA GLU A 187 7.76 -3.60 -8.95
C GLU A 187 7.29 -4.80 -8.14
N ILE A 188 6.90 -5.89 -8.83
CA ILE A 188 6.52 -7.17 -8.23
C ILE A 188 7.34 -8.27 -8.90
N GLU A 189 8.11 -9.02 -8.09
CA GLU A 189 9.02 -10.08 -8.49
C GLU A 189 8.68 -11.42 -7.81
#